data_b064d76b559998f3569defe5ccb310f1
#
_entry.id   b064d76b559998f3569defe5ccb310f1
#
_cell.length_a   1.000
_cell.length_b   1.000
_cell.length_c   1.000
_cell.angle_alpha   90.00
_cell.angle_beta   90.00
_cell.angle_gamma   90.00
#
_symmetry.space_group_name_H-M   'P 1'
#
loop_
_entity.id
_entity.type
_entity.pdbx_description
1 polymer ?
#
loop_
_entity_poly.entity_id
_entity_poly.type
_entity_poly.pdbx_seq_one_letter_code
_entity_poly.pdbx_strand_id
1 'polypeptide(L)'
;MTNSAPHESLKRARPPHRSTAARERVIARHDMTRPRPATSRDRSLPPMRRAGARRLIAILSGLVLAAFALAGAPPAAAQDWWTKLPGFEPFGGKKTLSPEERRAQNERARDALAQRVAPEFQAEQPLLSHATIRALEAAIGRYQAIAAAGGWQPVPDKVTLRLNDSDGNVSIVRRHLLMTGDLPAEAGTTWGFDNALESAVARYQLRHGLRITGFVDRRTRLALNVPAEERLAQLRQNLGRITALMKLAEAGRVVMVNVPAFRLEALDRGSLVLRSNVVVGRPDRETPEVSARIIEVNFYPYWRVPDSIARRDLIPQIRKDPGYFARERFAVMRTWGAEPLDPSYVNWNSPAVSDYKFRQDPGAFNALGVVRINMPNKHTVYLHDTPLKELFDQSARAFSSGCVRVERVIDLASWLLQAEDGWPRDKIESVLRLKLSETVKLKKAVPVHFIYVTAWASGTGAAHFRQDIYGRDGLEGVAGNDLDDDAPQLSSVTP
;
A
#
# COMPACT_ATOMS: atom_id res chain seq x y z
N MET A 1 3.37 -3.17 71.61
CA MET A 1 2.30 -2.29 72.06
C MET A 1 1.38 -2.17 70.86
N THR A 2 0.41 -3.11 70.68
CA THR A 2 -1.00 -3.06 71.09
C THR A 2 -1.71 -1.86 70.46
N ASN A 3 -2.72 -1.92 69.62
CA ASN A 3 -4.00 -2.66 69.57
C ASN A 3 -4.76 -2.15 68.32
N SER A 4 -5.34 -2.95 67.56
CA SER A 4 -6.75 -3.46 67.57
C SER A 4 -7.70 -2.67 66.66
N ALA A 5 -8.30 -3.41 65.75
CA ALA A 5 -9.49 -3.07 64.97
C ALA A 5 -10.75 -3.01 65.88
N PRO A 6 -11.94 -2.59 65.39
CA PRO A 6 -12.92 -3.63 65.00
C PRO A 6 -13.80 -3.32 63.76
N HIS A 7 -14.34 -4.42 63.23
CA HIS A 7 -15.52 -4.77 62.47
C HIS A 7 -16.82 -3.98 62.74
N GLU A 8 -17.64 -3.85 61.66
CA GLU A 8 -19.09 -4.05 61.60
C GLU A 8 -19.52 -3.93 60.13
N SER A 9 -19.99 -4.87 59.45
CA SER A 9 -21.09 -5.83 59.32
C SER A 9 -22.43 -5.20 58.91
N LEU A 10 -22.93 -5.72 57.75
CA LEU A 10 -24.31 -6.00 57.36
C LEU A 10 -25.27 -4.85 56.93
N LYS A 11 -25.73 -4.87 55.70
CA LYS A 11 -27.12 -5.35 55.38
C LYS A 11 -27.40 -5.46 53.88
N ARG A 12 -27.87 -6.60 53.53
CA ARG A 12 -28.55 -6.97 52.24
C ARG A 12 -29.91 -6.32 52.17
N ALA A 13 -30.35 -5.93 50.95
CA ALA A 13 -31.77 -5.98 50.58
C ALA A 13 -31.91 -6.23 49.06
N ARG A 14 -32.66 -7.24 48.74
CA ARG A 14 -33.20 -7.62 47.43
C ARG A 14 -34.71 -7.28 47.39
N PRO A 15 -35.41 -7.50 46.22
CA PRO A 15 -36.17 -6.52 45.45
C PRO A 15 -37.69 -6.65 45.65
N PRO A 16 -38.55 -6.02 44.84
CA PRO A 16 -39.72 -6.73 44.34
C PRO A 16 -40.07 -6.52 42.86
N HIS A 17 -40.41 -7.53 42.26
CA HIS A 17 -41.41 -8.14 41.37
C HIS A 17 -42.43 -7.25 40.65
N ARG A 18 -42.57 -7.58 39.34
CA ARG A 18 -43.74 -7.78 38.50
C ARG A 18 -44.82 -6.69 38.40
N SER A 19 -45.14 -6.36 37.13
CA SER A 19 -46.52 -6.43 36.64
C SER A 19 -46.57 -6.48 35.12
N THR A 20 -47.30 -7.43 34.64
CA THR A 20 -47.87 -7.80 33.36
C THR A 20 -49.10 -6.96 33.01
N ALA A 21 -49.29 -6.65 31.71
CA ALA A 21 -50.55 -6.58 30.94
C ALA A 21 -50.19 -6.12 29.53
N ALA A 22 -50.32 -6.80 28.46
CA ALA A 22 -51.39 -7.50 27.78
C ALA A 22 -52.32 -6.58 26.99
N ARG A 23 -52.44 -6.92 25.70
CA ARG A 23 -53.51 -6.66 24.71
C ARG A 23 -53.50 -5.27 24.04
N GLU A 24 -53.73 -5.08 22.75
CA GLU A 24 -54.70 -5.75 21.87
C GLU A 24 -54.35 -5.49 20.40
N ARG A 25 -54.80 -6.39 19.56
CA ARG A 25 -54.77 -6.42 18.08
C ARG A 25 -55.74 -5.39 17.49
N VAL A 26 -55.39 -4.80 16.34
CA VAL A 26 -56.38 -4.48 15.31
C VAL A 26 -55.88 -4.88 13.95
N ILE A 27 -56.62 -5.76 13.32
CA ILE A 27 -56.57 -6.23 11.94
C ILE A 27 -57.42 -5.28 11.09
N ALA A 28 -56.96 -4.85 9.94
CA ALA A 28 -57.84 -4.41 8.86
C ALA A 28 -57.26 -4.89 7.51
N ARG A 29 -57.97 -5.84 6.94
CA ARG A 29 -57.91 -6.27 5.53
C ARG A 29 -58.68 -5.28 4.65
N HIS A 30 -58.19 -5.06 3.44
CA HIS A 30 -58.97 -4.85 2.20
C HIS A 30 -57.94 -5.02 1.06
N ASP A 31 -57.96 -5.97 0.28
CA ASP A 31 -58.75 -6.70 -0.71
C ASP A 31 -58.91 -5.95 -2.06
N MET A 32 -58.42 -6.67 -3.07
CA MET A 32 -58.79 -6.71 -4.48
C MET A 32 -58.74 -5.43 -5.34
N THR A 33 -57.98 -5.44 -6.44
CA THR A 33 -58.46 -5.93 -7.75
C THR A 33 -57.34 -5.91 -8.82
N ARG A 34 -57.18 -7.04 -9.47
CA ARG A 34 -56.56 -7.14 -10.81
C ARG A 34 -57.61 -6.74 -11.86
N PRO A 35 -57.18 -6.33 -13.08
CA PRO A 35 -57.50 -7.15 -14.24
C PRO A 35 -56.31 -7.36 -15.24
N ARG A 36 -56.31 -8.52 -15.80
CA ARG A 36 -55.73 -8.93 -17.10
C ARG A 36 -56.90 -8.86 -18.12
N PRO A 37 -56.67 -9.14 -19.42
CA PRO A 37 -55.64 -8.83 -20.44
C PRO A 37 -56.27 -8.23 -21.72
N ALA A 38 -55.46 -7.77 -22.67
CA ALA A 38 -55.93 -7.63 -24.04
C ALA A 38 -54.89 -8.12 -25.03
N THR A 39 -55.30 -9.03 -25.80
CA THR A 39 -54.67 -9.76 -26.89
C THR A 39 -54.57 -8.95 -28.20
N SER A 40 -53.62 -9.38 -29.05
CA SER A 40 -53.60 -9.33 -30.52
C SER A 40 -53.09 -8.07 -31.17
N ARG A 41 -52.08 -8.16 -32.02
CA ARG A 41 -52.16 -8.66 -33.40
C ARG A 41 -50.76 -8.78 -34.01
N ASP A 42 -50.57 -9.95 -34.48
CA ASP A 42 -49.65 -10.40 -35.54
C ASP A 42 -49.64 -9.44 -36.76
N ARG A 43 -48.46 -9.03 -37.20
CA ARG A 43 -48.19 -8.57 -38.58
C ARG A 43 -46.80 -9.01 -38.97
N SER A 44 -46.76 -10.18 -39.58
CA SER A 44 -45.68 -10.70 -40.39
C SER A 44 -45.37 -9.78 -41.56
N LEU A 45 -44.12 -9.43 -41.77
CA LEU A 45 -43.56 -8.94 -43.04
C LEU A 45 -42.52 -9.94 -43.58
N PRO A 46 -42.48 -10.15 -44.91
CA PRO A 46 -41.75 -11.28 -45.49
C PRO A 46 -40.25 -11.00 -45.64
N PRO A 47 -39.43 -12.05 -45.86
CA PRO A 47 -37.98 -11.93 -45.92
C PRO A 47 -37.52 -11.40 -47.29
N MET A 48 -36.78 -10.30 -47.29
CA MET A 48 -36.04 -9.85 -48.47
C MET A 48 -34.83 -10.72 -48.70
N ARG A 49 -34.84 -11.43 -49.83
CA ARG A 49 -33.74 -12.16 -50.45
C ARG A 49 -32.56 -11.20 -50.72
N ARG A 50 -31.44 -11.37 -50.01
CA ARG A 50 -30.11 -10.87 -50.41
C ARG A 50 -29.37 -11.99 -51.17
N ALA A 51 -29.57 -12.02 -52.47
CA ALA A 51 -28.70 -12.72 -53.37
C ALA A 51 -28.14 -11.68 -54.36
N GLY A 52 -26.84 -11.46 -54.36
CA GLY A 52 -26.25 -10.63 -55.39
C GLY A 52 -24.91 -9.94 -55.14
N ALA A 53 -24.20 -10.20 -54.02
CA ALA A 53 -22.92 -9.50 -53.75
C ALA A 53 -21.68 -10.40 -53.57
N ARG A 54 -21.79 -11.70 -53.83
CA ARG A 54 -20.66 -12.65 -53.64
C ARG A 54 -20.02 -13.19 -54.93
N ARG A 55 -20.42 -12.71 -56.10
CA ARG A 55 -19.87 -13.21 -57.38
C ARG A 55 -18.97 -12.25 -58.17
N LEU A 56 -18.73 -11.01 -57.66
CA LEU A 56 -17.85 -10.04 -58.37
C LEU A 56 -16.44 -9.90 -57.75
N ILE A 57 -16.19 -10.46 -56.56
CA ILE A 57 -14.85 -10.41 -55.96
C ILE A 57 -13.96 -11.58 -56.31
N ALA A 58 -14.55 -12.69 -56.79
CA ALA A 58 -13.79 -13.88 -57.15
C ALA A 58 -13.20 -13.87 -58.60
N ILE A 59 -13.60 -12.92 -59.46
CA ILE A 59 -13.10 -12.84 -60.84
C ILE A 59 -11.91 -11.89 -61.00
N LEU A 60 -11.73 -10.94 -60.11
CA LEU A 60 -10.58 -10.03 -60.12
C LEU A 60 -9.32 -10.59 -59.42
N SER A 61 -9.46 -11.62 -58.58
CA SER A 61 -8.32 -12.29 -57.93
C SER A 61 -7.66 -13.38 -58.78
N GLY A 62 -8.32 -13.82 -59.85
CA GLY A 62 -7.79 -14.88 -60.71
C GLY A 62 -6.93 -14.38 -61.90
N LEU A 63 -7.04 -13.11 -62.28
CA LEU A 63 -6.33 -12.56 -63.44
C LEU A 63 -4.95 -11.94 -63.12
N VAL A 64 -4.63 -11.72 -61.87
CA VAL A 64 -3.30 -11.20 -61.44
C VAL A 64 -2.30 -12.34 -61.21
N LEU A 65 -2.76 -13.58 -60.97
CA LEU A 65 -1.89 -14.74 -60.77
C LEU A 65 -1.45 -15.46 -62.07
N ALA A 66 -2.11 -15.17 -63.19
CA ALA A 66 -1.77 -15.81 -64.48
C ALA A 66 -0.72 -15.03 -65.32
N ALA A 67 -0.41 -13.78 -64.99
CA ALA A 67 0.58 -12.95 -65.70
C ALA A 67 2.04 -13.09 -65.19
N PHE A 68 2.27 -13.80 -64.10
CA PHE A 68 3.62 -13.97 -63.54
C PHE A 68 4.33 -15.30 -63.82
N ALA A 69 3.70 -16.18 -64.60
CA ALA A 69 4.27 -17.49 -64.92
C ALA A 69 5.14 -17.55 -66.20
N LEU A 70 5.37 -16.41 -66.87
CA LEU A 70 6.05 -16.43 -68.22
C LEU A 70 7.33 -15.49 -68.29
N ALA A 71 7.78 -14.92 -67.20
CA ALA A 71 9.04 -14.20 -67.21
C ALA A 71 9.97 -14.71 -66.08
N GLY A 72 10.91 -15.54 -66.44
CA GLY A 72 11.93 -16.05 -65.54
C GLY A 72 12.84 -14.95 -64.98
N ALA A 73 12.45 -14.36 -63.83
CA ALA A 73 13.33 -13.48 -63.03
C ALA A 73 13.62 -14.16 -61.67
N PRO A 74 14.80 -14.05 -61.10
CA PRO A 74 15.16 -14.72 -59.85
C PRO A 74 14.35 -14.17 -58.66
N PRO A 75 14.02 -15.01 -57.68
CA PRO A 75 13.05 -14.66 -56.61
C PRO A 75 13.49 -13.62 -55.59
N ALA A 76 14.69 -13.02 -55.74
CA ALA A 76 15.21 -12.05 -54.79
C ALA A 76 14.89 -10.56 -55.11
N ALA A 77 14.43 -10.24 -56.32
CA ALA A 77 14.16 -8.83 -56.72
C ALA A 77 12.67 -8.44 -56.68
N ALA A 78 11.79 -9.36 -56.30
CA ALA A 78 10.33 -9.13 -56.33
C ALA A 78 9.74 -8.63 -54.99
N GLN A 79 10.54 -8.48 -53.95
CA GLN A 79 10.01 -8.24 -52.60
C GLN A 79 9.86 -6.76 -52.21
N ASP A 80 10.46 -5.79 -52.94
CA ASP A 80 10.53 -4.41 -52.46
C ASP A 80 9.90 -3.33 -53.38
N TRP A 81 9.29 -3.66 -54.53
CA TRP A 81 8.80 -2.64 -55.46
C TRP A 81 7.57 -1.86 -54.94
N TRP A 82 6.72 -2.48 -54.10
CA TRP A 82 5.56 -1.79 -53.48
C TRP A 82 5.93 -0.79 -52.38
N THR A 83 7.11 -0.91 -51.80
CA THR A 83 7.60 0.06 -50.79
C THR A 83 8.01 1.39 -51.41
N LYS A 84 8.10 1.46 -52.74
CA LYS A 84 8.54 2.65 -53.50
C LYS A 84 7.39 3.40 -54.17
N LEU A 85 6.14 3.02 -53.95
CA LEU A 85 4.99 3.74 -54.48
C LEU A 85 4.67 4.96 -53.61
N PRO A 86 4.63 6.22 -54.16
CA PRO A 86 4.25 7.40 -53.40
C PRO A 86 2.79 7.25 -52.91
N GLY A 87 2.61 7.24 -51.59
CA GLY A 87 1.28 7.15 -50.95
C GLY A 87 0.82 5.75 -50.54
N PHE A 88 1.67 4.71 -50.70
CA PHE A 88 1.38 3.38 -50.16
C PHE A 88 1.92 3.26 -48.76
N GLU A 89 1.12 3.52 -47.74
CA GLU A 89 1.39 3.06 -46.39
C GLU A 89 1.01 1.58 -46.30
N PRO A 90 1.97 0.67 -45.96
CA PRO A 90 1.62 -0.73 -45.74
C PRO A 90 0.64 -0.80 -44.57
N PHE A 91 -0.47 -1.50 -44.81
CA PHE A 91 -1.54 -1.76 -43.86
C PHE A 91 -1.04 -1.82 -42.44
N GLY A 92 -1.37 -0.79 -41.66
CA GLY A 92 -1.39 -0.77 -40.19
C GLY A 92 -0.26 -1.54 -39.51
N GLY A 93 0.99 -1.24 -39.79
CA GLY A 93 2.09 -1.68 -38.96
C GLY A 93 1.88 -1.08 -37.58
N LYS A 94 1.45 -1.87 -36.60
CA LYS A 94 1.44 -1.43 -35.18
C LYS A 94 2.82 -0.89 -34.91
N LYS A 95 2.92 0.44 -34.75
CA LYS A 95 4.16 1.13 -34.38
C LYS A 95 4.75 0.35 -33.21
N THR A 96 5.85 -0.36 -33.45
CA THR A 96 6.51 -1.10 -32.37
C THR A 96 7.08 -0.08 -31.41
N LEU A 97 6.40 0.10 -30.29
CA LEU A 97 6.83 1.02 -29.23
C LEU A 97 8.25 0.64 -28.79
N SER A 98 9.08 1.64 -28.56
CA SER A 98 10.39 1.45 -27.94
C SER A 98 10.24 0.80 -26.54
N PRO A 99 11.28 0.20 -25.99
CA PRO A 99 11.24 -0.33 -24.63
C PRO A 99 10.80 0.71 -23.58
N GLU A 100 11.18 1.97 -23.78
CA GLU A 100 10.80 3.09 -22.88
C GLU A 100 9.31 3.45 -23.06
N GLU A 101 8.84 3.60 -24.30
CA GLU A 101 7.42 3.86 -24.58
C GLU A 101 6.52 2.74 -24.06
N ARG A 102 6.96 1.47 -24.15
CA ARG A 102 6.22 0.32 -23.57
C ARG A 102 6.19 0.38 -22.05
N ARG A 103 7.29 0.76 -21.38
CA ARG A 103 7.31 0.94 -19.94
C ARG A 103 6.36 2.04 -19.51
N ALA A 104 6.44 3.22 -20.14
CA ALA A 104 5.55 4.35 -19.85
C ALA A 104 4.07 4.01 -20.09
N GLN A 105 3.75 3.27 -21.16
CA GLN A 105 2.39 2.83 -21.43
C GLN A 105 1.89 1.85 -20.36
N ASN A 106 2.73 0.90 -19.95
CA ASN A 106 2.39 -0.06 -18.89
C ASN A 106 2.20 0.64 -17.53
N GLU A 107 3.01 1.65 -17.22
CA GLU A 107 2.84 2.45 -16.00
C GLU A 107 1.53 3.22 -16.02
N ARG A 108 1.21 3.91 -17.10
CA ARG A 108 -0.08 4.61 -17.25
C ARG A 108 -1.28 3.66 -17.13
N ALA A 109 -1.20 2.47 -17.72
CA ALA A 109 -2.26 1.49 -17.60
C ALA A 109 -2.44 0.98 -16.15
N ARG A 110 -1.34 0.79 -15.41
CA ARG A 110 -1.35 0.43 -13.99
C ARG A 110 -1.93 1.54 -13.12
N ASP A 111 -1.52 2.78 -13.37
CA ASP A 111 -2.04 3.95 -12.64
C ASP A 111 -3.54 4.10 -12.86
N ALA A 112 -4.02 3.96 -14.10
CA ALA A 112 -5.44 3.99 -14.42
C ALA A 112 -6.21 2.84 -13.72
N LEU A 113 -5.63 1.63 -13.67
CA LEU A 113 -6.20 0.50 -12.96
C LEU A 113 -6.22 0.74 -11.44
N ALA A 114 -5.15 1.26 -10.88
CA ALA A 114 -5.05 1.61 -9.47
C ALA A 114 -6.09 2.69 -9.09
N GLN A 115 -6.22 3.75 -9.89
CA GLN A 115 -7.22 4.80 -9.70
C GLN A 115 -8.65 4.28 -9.76
N ARG A 116 -8.92 3.25 -10.59
CA ARG A 116 -10.25 2.64 -10.71
C ARG A 116 -10.63 1.83 -9.48
N VAL A 117 -9.69 1.09 -8.86
CA VAL A 117 -9.97 0.21 -7.73
C VAL A 117 -9.74 0.85 -6.35
N ALA A 118 -8.89 1.89 -6.27
CA ALA A 118 -8.52 2.52 -5.00
C ALA A 118 -9.72 3.12 -4.23
N PRO A 119 -10.70 3.80 -4.87
CA PRO A 119 -11.83 4.38 -4.15
C PRO A 119 -12.66 3.36 -3.37
N GLU A 120 -12.74 2.10 -3.84
CA GLU A 120 -13.48 1.03 -3.17
C GLU A 120 -12.92 0.69 -1.77
N PHE A 121 -11.63 1.02 -1.53
CA PHE A 121 -10.90 0.66 -0.31
C PHE A 121 -10.32 1.87 0.45
N GLN A 122 -10.58 3.08 -0.02
CA GLN A 122 -10.27 4.30 0.74
C GLN A 122 -11.29 4.43 1.89
N ALA A 123 -11.18 3.51 2.86
CA ALA A 123 -11.98 3.61 4.06
C ALA A 123 -11.65 4.94 4.76
N GLU A 124 -12.65 5.78 4.96
CA GLU A 124 -12.54 7.01 5.76
C GLU A 124 -12.31 6.69 7.24
N GLN A 125 -12.61 5.46 7.65
CA GLN A 125 -12.48 5.03 9.04
C GLN A 125 -11.02 4.78 9.44
N PRO A 126 -10.62 5.16 10.66
CA PRO A 126 -9.33 4.83 11.24
C PRO A 126 -9.15 3.32 11.43
N LEU A 127 -7.89 2.87 11.43
CA LEU A 127 -7.56 1.48 11.77
C LEU A 127 -8.06 1.10 13.16
N LEU A 128 -7.85 1.95 14.16
CA LEU A 128 -8.33 1.75 15.51
C LEU A 128 -9.71 2.40 15.67
N SER A 129 -10.76 1.65 15.33
CA SER A 129 -12.15 2.07 15.48
C SER A 129 -13.08 0.87 15.77
N HIS A 130 -14.20 1.11 16.44
CA HIS A 130 -15.22 0.09 16.64
C HIS A 130 -15.80 -0.44 15.32
N ALA A 131 -15.83 0.39 14.28
CA ALA A 131 -16.25 -0.05 12.94
C ALA A 131 -15.27 -1.08 12.35
N THR A 132 -13.96 -0.87 12.53
CA THR A 132 -12.92 -1.84 12.13
C THR A 132 -13.06 -3.16 12.89
N ILE A 133 -13.33 -3.13 14.21
CA ILE A 133 -13.55 -4.34 15.02
C ILE A 133 -14.73 -5.14 14.47
N ARG A 134 -15.90 -4.51 14.31
CA ARG A 134 -17.10 -5.19 13.77
C ARG A 134 -16.87 -5.77 12.37
N ALA A 135 -16.21 -5.02 11.48
CA ALA A 135 -15.87 -5.49 10.15
C ALA A 135 -14.92 -6.69 10.19
N LEU A 136 -13.95 -6.66 11.13
CA LEU A 136 -12.97 -7.74 11.30
C LEU A 136 -13.64 -9.01 11.87
N GLU A 137 -14.57 -8.89 12.82
CA GLU A 137 -15.37 -10.01 13.33
C GLU A 137 -16.20 -10.66 12.21
N ALA A 138 -16.84 -9.86 11.36
CA ALA A 138 -17.55 -10.35 10.19
C ALA A 138 -16.62 -11.04 9.18
N ALA A 139 -15.41 -10.50 8.95
CA ALA A 139 -14.39 -11.11 8.10
C ALA A 139 -13.92 -12.46 8.67
N ILE A 140 -13.70 -12.54 9.99
CA ILE A 140 -13.34 -13.80 10.67
C ILE A 140 -14.42 -14.87 10.42
N GLY A 141 -15.71 -14.52 10.55
CA GLY A 141 -16.81 -15.45 10.27
C GLY A 141 -16.77 -15.98 8.82
N ARG A 142 -16.52 -15.11 7.84
CA ARG A 142 -16.39 -15.53 6.43
C ARG A 142 -15.20 -16.44 6.20
N TYR A 143 -14.01 -16.07 6.69
CA TYR A 143 -12.81 -16.89 6.52
C TYR A 143 -12.90 -18.21 7.28
N GLN A 144 -13.62 -18.26 8.40
CA GLN A 144 -13.92 -19.50 9.10
C GLN A 144 -14.80 -20.43 8.26
N ALA A 145 -15.82 -19.91 7.59
CA ALA A 145 -16.64 -20.70 6.67
C ALA A 145 -15.85 -21.21 5.46
N ILE A 146 -14.96 -20.37 4.89
CA ILE A 146 -14.08 -20.77 3.80
C ILE A 146 -13.13 -21.90 4.24
N ALA A 147 -12.48 -21.75 5.40
CA ALA A 147 -11.57 -22.78 5.93
C ALA A 147 -12.30 -24.09 6.24
N ALA A 148 -13.51 -24.02 6.84
CA ALA A 148 -14.34 -25.20 7.11
C ALA A 148 -14.79 -25.91 5.83
N ALA A 149 -14.93 -25.21 4.72
CA ALA A 149 -15.23 -25.79 3.41
C ALA A 149 -13.97 -26.36 2.67
N GLY A 150 -12.80 -26.40 3.32
CA GLY A 150 -11.54 -26.89 2.76
C GLY A 150 -10.67 -25.82 2.11
N GLY A 151 -11.01 -24.54 2.26
CA GLY A 151 -10.22 -23.43 1.76
C GLY A 151 -10.24 -23.30 0.23
N TRP A 152 -9.14 -22.81 -0.32
CA TRP A 152 -8.94 -22.63 -1.75
C TRP A 152 -7.77 -23.46 -2.29
N GLN A 153 -7.83 -23.80 -3.56
CA GLN A 153 -6.76 -24.51 -4.25
C GLN A 153 -5.58 -23.56 -4.52
N PRO A 154 -4.33 -23.97 -4.26
CA PRO A 154 -3.16 -23.16 -4.58
C PRO A 154 -2.96 -23.02 -6.09
N VAL A 155 -2.47 -21.86 -6.50
CA VAL A 155 -2.01 -21.60 -7.88
C VAL A 155 -0.64 -22.25 -8.05
N PRO A 156 -0.43 -23.11 -9.09
CA PRO A 156 0.85 -23.80 -9.29
C PRO A 156 2.04 -22.85 -9.43
N ASP A 157 3.22 -23.33 -9.06
CA ASP A 157 4.46 -22.58 -9.18
C ASP A 157 4.77 -22.19 -10.64
N LYS A 158 5.45 -21.04 -10.79
CA LYS A 158 5.87 -20.49 -12.09
C LYS A 158 4.74 -20.05 -13.02
N VAL A 159 3.47 -20.12 -12.58
CA VAL A 159 2.33 -19.59 -13.34
C VAL A 159 2.29 -18.08 -13.24
N THR A 160 2.17 -17.39 -14.38
CA THR A 160 1.88 -15.97 -14.50
C THR A 160 0.66 -15.84 -15.39
N LEU A 161 -0.39 -15.15 -14.93
CA LEU A 161 -1.66 -14.98 -15.64
C LEU A 161 -1.97 -13.51 -15.84
N ARG A 162 -2.39 -13.14 -17.04
CA ARG A 162 -2.72 -11.77 -17.43
C ARG A 162 -3.93 -11.72 -18.36
N LEU A 163 -4.41 -10.53 -18.61
CA LEU A 163 -5.54 -10.29 -19.51
C LEU A 163 -5.38 -11.04 -20.84
N ASN A 164 -6.46 -11.70 -21.28
CA ASN A 164 -6.60 -12.55 -22.46
C ASN A 164 -5.93 -13.94 -22.37
N ASP A 165 -5.36 -14.32 -21.25
CA ASP A 165 -4.88 -15.70 -21.07
C ASP A 165 -6.08 -16.67 -20.97
N SER A 166 -5.92 -17.87 -21.58
CA SER A 166 -6.90 -18.95 -21.57
C SER A 166 -6.35 -20.22 -20.90
N ASP A 167 -5.49 -20.05 -19.91
CA ASP A 167 -4.88 -21.12 -19.12
C ASP A 167 -5.89 -21.71 -18.12
N GLY A 168 -5.87 -23.03 -17.89
CA GLY A 168 -6.72 -23.71 -16.92
C GLY A 168 -6.60 -23.17 -15.49
N ASN A 169 -5.43 -22.63 -15.12
CA ASN A 169 -5.18 -22.02 -13.82
C ASN A 169 -5.96 -20.72 -13.59
N VAL A 170 -6.49 -20.08 -14.65
CA VAL A 170 -7.38 -18.92 -14.54
C VAL A 170 -8.60 -19.28 -13.68
N SER A 171 -9.14 -20.49 -13.82
CA SER A 171 -10.28 -20.97 -13.05
C SER A 171 -9.99 -21.09 -11.55
N ILE A 172 -8.75 -21.41 -11.17
CA ILE A 172 -8.31 -21.47 -9.78
C ILE A 172 -8.32 -20.07 -9.16
N VAL A 173 -7.70 -19.10 -9.86
CA VAL A 173 -7.66 -17.69 -9.40
C VAL A 173 -9.07 -17.10 -9.33
N ARG A 174 -9.90 -17.33 -10.36
CA ARG A 174 -11.28 -16.85 -10.41
C ARG A 174 -12.09 -17.35 -9.22
N ARG A 175 -12.02 -18.65 -8.91
CA ARG A 175 -12.72 -19.27 -7.77
C ARG A 175 -12.23 -18.70 -6.43
N HIS A 176 -10.92 -18.51 -6.26
CA HIS A 176 -10.37 -17.88 -5.07
C HIS A 176 -10.93 -16.46 -4.89
N LEU A 177 -10.91 -15.62 -5.93
CA LEU A 177 -11.36 -14.23 -5.85
C LEU A 177 -12.90 -14.10 -5.69
N LEU A 178 -13.68 -15.08 -6.16
CA LEU A 178 -15.11 -15.19 -5.83
C LEU A 178 -15.31 -15.49 -4.34
N MET A 179 -14.59 -16.47 -3.78
CA MET A 179 -14.69 -16.83 -2.36
C MET A 179 -14.30 -15.67 -1.43
N THR A 180 -13.29 -14.89 -1.81
CA THR A 180 -12.80 -13.76 -0.99
C THR A 180 -13.57 -12.46 -1.23
N GLY A 181 -14.48 -12.43 -2.22
CA GLY A 181 -15.30 -11.27 -2.54
C GLY A 181 -14.60 -10.19 -3.38
N ASP A 182 -13.41 -10.49 -3.93
CA ASP A 182 -12.72 -9.58 -4.84
C ASP A 182 -13.35 -9.59 -6.24
N LEU A 183 -13.90 -10.74 -6.65
CA LEU A 183 -14.65 -10.88 -7.88
C LEU A 183 -16.15 -10.97 -7.54
N PRO A 184 -17.01 -10.10 -8.10
CA PRO A 184 -18.45 -10.19 -7.87
C PRO A 184 -19.03 -11.49 -8.47
N ALA A 185 -20.07 -12.03 -7.84
CA ALA A 185 -20.72 -13.27 -8.27
C ALA A 185 -21.27 -13.19 -9.72
N GLU A 186 -21.71 -12.01 -10.12
CA GLU A 186 -22.27 -11.71 -11.44
C GLU A 186 -21.22 -11.82 -12.58
N ALA A 187 -19.93 -11.75 -12.24
CA ALA A 187 -18.84 -11.91 -13.22
C ALA A 187 -18.74 -13.35 -13.77
N GLY A 188 -19.51 -14.26 -13.19
CA GLY A 188 -19.66 -15.63 -13.70
C GLY A 188 -18.38 -16.47 -13.67
N THR A 189 -18.45 -17.61 -14.35
CA THR A 189 -17.37 -18.59 -14.45
C THR A 189 -16.85 -18.69 -15.89
N THR A 190 -16.38 -17.57 -16.46
CA THR A 190 -15.74 -17.58 -17.78
C THR A 190 -14.38 -18.29 -17.72
N TRP A 191 -13.94 -18.89 -18.83
CA TRP A 191 -12.70 -19.65 -18.89
C TRP A 191 -11.45 -18.79 -19.08
N GLY A 192 -11.61 -17.54 -19.56
CA GLY A 192 -10.51 -16.63 -19.85
C GLY A 192 -10.23 -15.61 -18.75
N PHE A 193 -9.04 -15.06 -18.78
CA PHE A 193 -8.67 -13.92 -17.95
C PHE A 193 -9.22 -12.64 -18.60
N ASP A 194 -10.41 -12.24 -18.18
CA ASP A 194 -11.14 -11.07 -18.67
C ASP A 194 -10.90 -9.80 -17.85
N ASN A 195 -11.45 -8.66 -18.26
CA ASN A 195 -11.33 -7.37 -17.56
C ASN A 195 -11.93 -7.40 -16.14
N ALA A 196 -12.95 -8.23 -15.91
CA ALA A 196 -13.54 -8.37 -14.57
C ALA A 196 -12.54 -9.05 -13.62
N LEU A 197 -11.86 -10.09 -14.11
CA LEU A 197 -10.81 -10.79 -13.35
C LEU A 197 -9.57 -9.91 -13.16
N GLU A 198 -9.15 -9.14 -14.18
CA GLU A 198 -8.07 -8.16 -14.03
C GLU A 198 -8.35 -7.15 -12.89
N SER A 199 -9.57 -6.60 -12.89
CA SER A 199 -10.00 -5.68 -11.83
C SER A 199 -10.08 -6.36 -10.46
N ALA A 200 -10.51 -7.63 -10.41
CA ALA A 200 -10.54 -8.42 -9.18
C ALA A 200 -9.13 -8.70 -8.64
N VAL A 201 -8.18 -9.05 -9.51
CA VAL A 201 -6.76 -9.21 -9.15
C VAL A 201 -6.20 -7.89 -8.63
N ALA A 202 -6.53 -6.76 -9.26
CA ALA A 202 -6.08 -5.44 -8.80
C ALA A 202 -6.65 -5.10 -7.41
N ARG A 203 -7.93 -5.40 -7.13
CA ARG A 203 -8.54 -5.28 -5.78
C ARG A 203 -7.83 -6.15 -4.77
N TYR A 204 -7.59 -7.41 -5.11
CA TYR A 204 -6.83 -8.34 -4.28
C TYR A 204 -5.44 -7.79 -3.95
N GLN A 205 -4.68 -7.35 -4.95
CA GLN A 205 -3.35 -6.76 -4.79
C GLN A 205 -3.39 -5.55 -3.84
N LEU A 206 -4.32 -4.62 -4.05
CA LEU A 206 -4.47 -3.43 -3.21
C LEU A 206 -4.69 -3.78 -1.74
N ARG A 207 -5.67 -4.68 -1.44
CA ARG A 207 -5.96 -5.05 -0.06
C ARG A 207 -4.89 -5.94 0.59
N HIS A 208 -4.00 -6.54 -0.21
CA HIS A 208 -2.83 -7.28 0.28
C HIS A 208 -1.53 -6.45 0.32
N GLY A 209 -1.60 -5.15 -0.01
CA GLY A 209 -0.43 -4.27 -0.02
C GLY A 209 0.60 -4.63 -1.09
N LEU A 210 0.16 -5.29 -2.16
CA LEU A 210 0.98 -5.63 -3.32
C LEU A 210 0.96 -4.49 -4.34
N ARG A 211 1.93 -4.51 -5.26
CA ARG A 211 1.91 -3.62 -6.42
C ARG A 211 0.69 -3.94 -7.28
N ILE A 212 -0.09 -2.93 -7.62
CA ILE A 212 -1.29 -3.09 -8.44
C ILE A 212 -0.87 -3.23 -9.90
N THR A 213 -0.94 -4.45 -10.41
CA THR A 213 -0.56 -4.80 -11.79
C THR A 213 -1.73 -5.33 -12.59
N GLY A 214 -2.76 -5.86 -11.93
CA GLY A 214 -3.91 -6.51 -12.52
C GLY A 214 -3.63 -7.94 -13.05
N PHE A 215 -2.38 -8.42 -12.97
CA PHE A 215 -2.03 -9.78 -13.36
C PHE A 215 -1.44 -10.58 -12.19
N VAL A 216 -1.50 -11.91 -12.28
CA VAL A 216 -0.98 -12.81 -11.26
C VAL A 216 0.51 -13.03 -11.51
N ASP A 217 1.33 -12.18 -10.91
CA ASP A 217 2.78 -12.31 -10.86
C ASP A 217 3.22 -13.23 -9.71
N ARG A 218 4.53 -13.38 -9.52
CA ARG A 218 5.11 -14.20 -8.44
C ARG A 218 4.58 -13.77 -7.06
N ARG A 219 4.57 -12.47 -6.76
CA ARG A 219 4.13 -11.95 -5.45
C ARG A 219 2.64 -12.15 -5.22
N THR A 220 1.84 -11.89 -6.24
CA THR A 220 0.39 -12.13 -6.20
C THR A 220 0.08 -13.61 -5.98
N ARG A 221 0.80 -14.51 -6.68
CA ARG A 221 0.66 -15.96 -6.52
C ARG A 221 1.02 -16.42 -5.11
N LEU A 222 2.14 -15.94 -4.54
CA LEU A 222 2.53 -16.26 -3.17
C LEU A 222 1.46 -15.83 -2.16
N ALA A 223 0.89 -14.64 -2.33
CA ALA A 223 -0.19 -14.15 -1.48
C ALA A 223 -1.49 -14.98 -1.63
N LEU A 224 -1.83 -15.41 -2.86
CA LEU A 224 -2.96 -16.30 -3.14
C LEU A 224 -2.76 -17.69 -2.52
N ASN A 225 -1.53 -18.16 -2.43
CA ASN A 225 -1.19 -19.49 -1.93
C ASN A 225 -1.10 -19.59 -0.40
N VAL A 226 -1.24 -18.47 0.33
CA VAL A 226 -1.36 -18.54 1.80
C VAL A 226 -2.68 -19.24 2.13
N PRO A 227 -2.67 -20.35 2.92
CA PRO A 227 -3.86 -21.10 3.24
C PRO A 227 -4.95 -20.30 3.95
N ALA A 228 -6.22 -20.69 3.76
CA ALA A 228 -7.36 -20.01 4.37
C ALA A 228 -7.29 -20.03 5.91
N GLU A 229 -6.79 -21.13 6.48
CA GLU A 229 -6.58 -21.33 7.90
C GLU A 229 -5.56 -20.33 8.46
N GLU A 230 -4.47 -20.07 7.74
CA GLU A 230 -3.46 -19.09 8.15
C GLU A 230 -4.01 -17.67 8.06
N ARG A 231 -4.78 -17.35 7.01
CA ARG A 231 -5.48 -16.06 6.91
C ARG A 231 -6.49 -15.87 8.04
N LEU A 232 -7.20 -16.91 8.41
CA LEU A 232 -8.11 -16.89 9.57
C LEU A 232 -7.34 -16.68 10.88
N ALA A 233 -6.22 -17.37 11.08
CA ALA A 233 -5.36 -17.18 12.24
C ALA A 233 -4.82 -15.75 12.32
N GLN A 234 -4.37 -15.19 11.20
CA GLN A 234 -3.90 -13.81 11.09
C GLN A 234 -4.99 -12.80 11.46
N LEU A 235 -6.23 -12.99 10.98
CA LEU A 235 -7.36 -12.11 11.34
C LEU A 235 -7.67 -12.18 12.84
N ARG A 236 -7.72 -13.39 13.44
CA ARG A 236 -8.00 -13.58 14.88
C ARG A 236 -6.93 -12.94 15.76
N GLN A 237 -5.67 -13.14 15.44
CA GLN A 237 -4.56 -12.55 16.17
C GLN A 237 -4.63 -11.02 16.13
N ASN A 238 -4.94 -10.44 14.96
CA ASN A 238 -5.01 -9.00 14.80
C ASN A 238 -6.29 -8.39 15.41
N LEU A 239 -7.38 -9.13 15.54
CA LEU A 239 -8.53 -8.70 16.35
C LEU A 239 -8.11 -8.46 17.81
N GLY A 240 -7.33 -9.37 18.40
CA GLY A 240 -6.77 -9.18 19.74
C GLY A 240 -5.87 -7.95 19.83
N ARG A 241 -4.96 -7.76 18.85
CA ARG A 241 -4.06 -6.59 18.80
C ARG A 241 -4.86 -5.28 18.70
N ILE A 242 -5.80 -5.18 17.75
CA ILE A 242 -6.62 -3.97 17.55
C ILE A 242 -7.42 -3.67 18.81
N THR A 243 -8.08 -4.66 19.42
CA THR A 243 -8.85 -4.49 20.64
C THR A 243 -8.01 -3.95 21.79
N ALA A 244 -6.80 -4.48 21.99
CA ALA A 244 -5.87 -4.02 23.02
C ALA A 244 -5.39 -2.57 22.79
N LEU A 245 -5.32 -2.13 21.53
CA LEU A 245 -4.83 -0.81 21.13
C LEU A 245 -5.92 0.27 21.10
N MET A 246 -7.22 -0.08 21.22
CA MET A 246 -8.33 0.87 21.06
C MET A 246 -8.22 2.12 21.93
N LYS A 247 -7.79 1.96 23.17
CA LYS A 247 -7.62 3.09 24.11
C LYS A 247 -6.62 4.15 23.60
N LEU A 248 -5.69 3.80 22.72
CA LEU A 248 -4.71 4.75 22.16
C LEU A 248 -5.39 5.76 21.23
N ALA A 249 -6.47 5.37 20.55
CA ALA A 249 -7.20 6.24 19.64
C ALA A 249 -8.11 7.27 20.36
N GLU A 250 -8.40 7.03 21.65
CA GLU A 250 -9.30 7.89 22.45
C GLU A 250 -8.60 9.16 22.97
N ALA A 251 -7.28 9.25 22.84
CA ALA A 251 -6.43 10.27 23.50
C ALA A 251 -6.55 11.70 22.91
N GLY A 252 -7.59 12.05 22.17
CA GLY A 252 -7.71 13.32 21.47
C GLY A 252 -6.86 13.33 20.20
N ARG A 253 -5.83 14.20 20.13
CA ARG A 253 -4.86 14.19 19.00
C ARG A 253 -3.84 13.09 19.21
N VAL A 254 -3.68 12.21 18.23
CA VAL A 254 -2.71 11.09 18.29
C VAL A 254 -2.19 10.77 16.88
N VAL A 255 -0.94 10.34 16.80
CA VAL A 255 -0.32 9.80 15.57
C VAL A 255 -0.12 8.30 15.75
N MET A 256 -0.54 7.52 14.76
CA MET A 256 -0.40 6.07 14.72
C MET A 256 0.43 5.68 13.49
N VAL A 257 1.46 4.88 13.66
CA VAL A 257 2.22 4.28 12.54
C VAL A 257 2.01 2.78 12.59
N ASN A 258 1.28 2.24 11.61
CA ASN A 258 1.17 0.80 11.44
C ASN A 258 2.35 0.31 10.57
N VAL A 259 3.34 -0.28 11.23
CA VAL A 259 4.64 -0.64 10.64
C VAL A 259 4.48 -1.60 9.44
N PRO A 260 3.83 -2.78 9.54
CA PRO A 260 3.72 -3.70 8.40
C PRO A 260 2.79 -3.19 7.29
N ALA A 261 1.95 -2.19 7.58
CA ALA A 261 1.11 -1.55 6.58
C ALA A 261 1.81 -0.40 5.85
N PHE A 262 3.01 0.01 6.31
CA PHE A 262 3.71 1.18 5.79
C PHE A 262 2.84 2.43 5.76
N ARG A 263 2.06 2.66 6.84
CA ARG A 263 1.03 3.70 6.88
C ARG A 263 1.02 4.44 8.22
N LEU A 264 0.90 5.75 8.12
CA LEU A 264 0.66 6.65 9.24
C LEU A 264 -0.77 7.16 9.18
N GLU A 265 -1.43 7.25 10.33
CA GLU A 265 -2.71 7.93 10.53
C GLU A 265 -2.56 8.97 11.64
N ALA A 266 -3.01 10.20 11.40
CA ALA A 266 -3.19 11.21 12.44
C ALA A 266 -4.68 11.32 12.74
N LEU A 267 -5.04 11.21 14.02
CA LEU A 267 -6.41 11.24 14.49
C LEU A 267 -6.64 12.45 15.40
N ASP A 268 -7.82 13.04 15.34
CA ASP A 268 -8.32 13.99 16.31
C ASP A 268 -9.67 13.49 16.85
N ARG A 269 -9.72 13.18 18.13
CA ARG A 269 -10.92 12.64 18.82
C ARG A 269 -11.56 11.47 18.05
N GLY A 270 -10.73 10.52 17.63
CA GLY A 270 -11.13 9.34 16.91
C GLY A 270 -11.45 9.55 15.42
N SER A 271 -11.43 10.77 14.92
CA SER A 271 -11.62 11.08 13.49
C SER A 271 -10.29 11.10 12.74
N LEU A 272 -10.26 10.49 11.57
CA LEU A 272 -9.07 10.50 10.70
C LEU A 272 -8.90 11.88 10.06
N VAL A 273 -7.75 12.53 10.36
CA VAL A 273 -7.40 13.85 9.82
C VAL A 273 -6.39 13.74 8.68
N LEU A 274 -5.42 12.84 8.82
CA LEU A 274 -4.36 12.65 7.84
C LEU A 274 -4.02 11.17 7.72
N ARG A 275 -3.85 10.72 6.50
CA ARG A 275 -3.26 9.41 6.18
C ARG A 275 -2.07 9.63 5.24
N SER A 276 -0.95 8.95 5.53
CA SER A 276 0.29 9.08 4.77
C SER A 276 0.98 7.74 4.62
N ASN A 277 1.64 7.51 3.48
CA ASN A 277 2.58 6.41 3.37
C ASN A 277 3.82 6.70 4.24
N VAL A 278 4.47 5.62 4.68
CA VAL A 278 5.74 5.73 5.40
C VAL A 278 6.73 4.69 4.90
N VAL A 279 8.03 4.99 5.09
CA VAL A 279 9.13 4.05 4.97
C VAL A 279 9.58 3.70 6.37
N VAL A 280 9.68 2.41 6.67
CA VAL A 280 10.08 1.87 7.98
C VAL A 280 11.42 1.14 7.90
N GLY A 281 11.90 0.63 9.02
CA GLY A 281 13.15 -0.11 9.11
C GLY A 281 13.15 -1.41 8.32
N ARG A 282 14.33 -1.78 7.82
CA ARG A 282 14.59 -3.10 7.20
C ARG A 282 14.47 -4.21 8.25
N PRO A 283 14.28 -5.48 7.86
CA PRO A 283 14.22 -6.60 8.80
C PRO A 283 15.43 -6.73 9.72
N ASP A 284 16.63 -6.38 9.23
CA ASP A 284 17.87 -6.38 10.04
C ASP A 284 18.04 -5.12 10.92
N ARG A 285 17.14 -4.13 10.78
CA ARG A 285 17.14 -2.84 11.52
C ARG A 285 15.70 -2.37 11.74
N GLU A 286 14.95 -3.15 12.48
CA GLU A 286 13.50 -2.97 12.65
C GLU A 286 13.12 -1.59 13.19
N THR A 287 11.99 -1.06 12.72
CA THR A 287 11.26 -0.01 13.44
C THR A 287 10.60 -0.66 14.66
N PRO A 288 10.95 -0.25 15.90
CA PRO A 288 10.40 -0.87 17.10
C PRO A 288 8.93 -0.44 17.31
N GLU A 289 8.16 -1.30 17.98
CA GLU A 289 6.91 -0.84 18.61
C GLU A 289 7.26 0.12 19.76
N VAL A 290 6.69 1.31 19.72
CA VAL A 290 6.99 2.36 20.68
C VAL A 290 5.76 3.22 20.93
N SER A 291 5.59 3.60 22.20
CA SER A 291 4.66 4.66 22.62
C SER A 291 5.48 5.82 23.17
N ALA A 292 5.35 6.99 22.56
CA ALA A 292 6.09 8.19 22.88
C ALA A 292 5.21 9.43 22.72
N ARG A 293 5.82 10.61 22.81
CA ARG A 293 5.15 11.89 22.60
C ARG A 293 5.98 12.75 21.67
N ILE A 294 5.34 13.29 20.65
CA ILE A 294 5.91 14.33 19.79
C ILE A 294 5.96 15.61 20.60
N ILE A 295 7.14 16.21 20.72
CA ILE A 295 7.38 17.41 21.52
C ILE A 295 7.84 18.62 20.71
N GLU A 296 8.37 18.40 19.50
CA GLU A 296 8.86 19.48 18.66
C GLU A 296 8.92 19.08 17.17
N VAL A 297 8.88 20.09 16.31
CA VAL A 297 9.11 19.98 14.86
C VAL A 297 10.36 20.79 14.54
N ASN A 298 11.31 20.18 13.83
CA ASN A 298 12.54 20.83 13.38
C ASN A 298 12.48 20.98 11.85
N PHE A 299 12.57 22.21 11.36
CA PHE A 299 12.70 22.55 9.94
C PHE A 299 14.18 22.68 9.59
N TYR A 300 14.58 22.20 8.40
CA TYR A 300 15.97 22.12 7.94
C TYR A 300 16.93 21.67 9.04
N PRO A 301 16.73 20.42 9.56
CA PRO A 301 17.51 19.92 10.67
C PRO A 301 18.92 19.58 10.27
N TYR A 302 19.88 19.75 11.21
CA TYR A 302 21.14 19.02 11.16
C TYR A 302 20.87 17.55 11.47
N TRP A 303 21.46 16.64 10.68
CA TRP A 303 21.44 15.23 11.03
C TRP A 303 22.68 14.85 11.82
N ARG A 304 22.53 14.61 13.12
CA ARG A 304 23.55 13.97 13.94
C ARG A 304 23.52 12.49 13.70
N VAL A 305 24.53 11.96 12.99
CA VAL A 305 24.54 10.54 12.60
C VAL A 305 24.69 9.66 13.84
N PRO A 306 23.81 8.71 14.09
CA PRO A 306 23.97 7.75 15.19
C PRO A 306 25.24 6.91 14.99
N ASP A 307 25.94 6.60 16.10
CA ASP A 307 27.21 5.84 16.05
C ASP A 307 27.05 4.48 15.35
N SER A 308 25.90 3.83 15.48
CA SER A 308 25.60 2.57 14.80
C SER A 308 25.57 2.72 13.26
N ILE A 309 24.98 3.81 12.74
CA ILE A 309 24.92 4.12 11.31
C ILE A 309 26.30 4.59 10.84
N ALA A 310 26.99 5.39 11.63
CA ALA A 310 28.35 5.84 11.29
C ALA A 310 29.27 4.64 11.07
N ARG A 311 29.27 3.67 11.97
CA ARG A 311 30.13 2.47 11.88
C ARG A 311 29.72 1.51 10.76
N ARG A 312 28.43 1.25 10.60
CA ARG A 312 27.92 0.26 9.65
C ARG A 312 27.85 0.76 8.21
N ASP A 313 27.54 2.05 8.02
CA ASP A 313 27.18 2.57 6.71
C ASP A 313 28.08 3.74 6.27
N LEU A 314 28.23 4.80 7.09
CA LEU A 314 28.91 6.01 6.67
C LEU A 314 30.42 5.82 6.50
N ILE A 315 31.11 5.27 7.48
CA ILE A 315 32.56 5.06 7.43
C ILE A 315 32.93 4.08 6.29
N PRO A 316 32.26 2.94 6.11
CA PRO A 316 32.50 2.07 4.95
C PRO A 316 32.24 2.77 3.62
N GLN A 317 31.20 3.61 3.52
CA GLN A 317 30.90 4.37 2.30
C GLN A 317 31.99 5.39 1.99
N ILE A 318 32.50 6.11 3.00
CA ILE A 318 33.60 7.08 2.82
C ILE A 318 34.88 6.37 2.40
N ARG A 319 35.19 5.19 2.96
CA ARG A 319 36.35 4.39 2.55
C ARG A 319 36.29 3.95 1.09
N LYS A 320 35.07 3.61 0.63
CA LYS A 320 34.80 3.19 -0.74
C LYS A 320 34.81 4.37 -1.73
N ASP A 321 34.31 5.51 -1.30
CA ASP A 321 34.16 6.73 -2.07
C ASP A 321 34.51 7.95 -1.20
N PRO A 322 35.76 8.38 -1.14
CA PRO A 322 36.20 9.52 -0.33
C PRO A 322 35.50 10.85 -0.66
N GLY A 323 35.04 11.02 -1.91
CA GLY A 323 34.29 12.19 -2.34
C GLY A 323 32.87 12.27 -1.77
N TYR A 324 32.32 11.16 -1.31
CA TYR A 324 30.99 11.07 -0.71
C TYR A 324 30.80 12.04 0.46
N PHE A 325 31.81 12.12 1.34
CA PHE A 325 31.77 12.98 2.54
C PHE A 325 31.52 14.45 2.20
N ALA A 326 32.24 14.99 1.24
CA ALA A 326 32.12 16.40 0.82
C ALA A 326 30.83 16.64 0.00
N ARG A 327 30.49 15.73 -0.92
CA ARG A 327 29.26 15.86 -1.73
C ARG A 327 28.01 15.90 -0.88
N GLU A 328 27.95 15.07 0.16
CA GLU A 328 26.83 14.98 1.07
C GLU A 328 26.93 15.96 2.25
N ARG A 329 27.94 16.84 2.24
CA ARG A 329 28.14 17.91 3.24
C ARG A 329 28.15 17.38 4.68
N PHE A 330 28.93 16.35 4.92
CA PHE A 330 29.21 15.89 6.26
C PHE A 330 30.30 16.71 6.93
N ALA A 331 30.18 16.88 8.24
CA ALA A 331 31.25 17.37 9.13
C ALA A 331 31.65 16.25 10.09
N VAL A 332 32.94 16.14 10.39
CA VAL A 332 33.49 15.19 11.37
C VAL A 332 34.07 15.94 12.56
N MET A 333 33.78 15.45 13.76
CA MET A 333 34.20 16.07 15.02
C MET A 333 34.72 15.01 15.99
N ARG A 334 35.62 15.38 16.91
CA ARG A 334 36.07 14.43 17.95
C ARG A 334 34.97 14.09 18.94
N THR A 335 34.22 15.11 19.37
CA THR A 335 33.06 15.00 20.27
C THR A 335 31.97 15.97 19.81
N TRP A 336 30.74 15.78 20.30
CA TRP A 336 29.68 16.74 20.06
C TRP A 336 30.03 18.10 20.69
N GLY A 337 29.94 19.16 19.91
CA GLY A 337 30.26 20.53 20.31
C GLY A 337 31.70 20.94 20.09
N ALA A 338 32.59 20.03 19.65
CA ALA A 338 33.92 20.39 19.18
C ALA A 338 33.86 21.02 17.78
N GLU A 339 34.87 21.81 17.42
CA GLU A 339 35.04 22.33 16.08
C GLU A 339 35.19 21.19 15.08
N PRO A 340 34.62 21.32 13.89
CA PRO A 340 34.81 20.34 12.81
C PRO A 340 36.28 20.18 12.47
N LEU A 341 36.70 18.94 12.30
CA LEU A 341 38.01 18.59 11.79
C LEU A 341 38.04 18.75 10.25
N ASP A 342 39.18 19.12 9.71
CA ASP A 342 39.40 19.00 8.27
C ASP A 342 39.45 17.49 7.91
N PRO A 343 38.57 17.01 7.02
CA PRO A 343 38.52 15.60 6.65
C PRO A 343 39.82 15.04 6.05
N SER A 344 40.68 15.91 5.51
CA SER A 344 41.97 15.51 4.92
C SER A 344 42.98 15.02 5.97
N TYR A 345 42.81 15.44 7.23
CA TYR A 345 43.63 14.98 8.36
C TYR A 345 43.07 13.76 9.07
N VAL A 346 41.92 13.24 8.64
CA VAL A 346 41.29 12.06 9.25
C VAL A 346 41.83 10.80 8.55
N ASN A 347 42.46 9.92 9.34
CA ASN A 347 42.81 8.59 8.86
C ASN A 347 41.56 7.70 8.84
N TRP A 348 40.84 7.69 7.72
CA TRP A 348 39.59 6.94 7.54
C TRP A 348 39.76 5.42 7.69
N ASN A 349 40.99 4.89 7.55
CA ASN A 349 41.25 3.45 7.74
C ASN A 349 41.57 3.09 9.19
N SER A 350 41.81 4.06 10.07
CA SER A 350 42.04 3.82 11.48
C SER A 350 40.76 3.32 12.17
N PRO A 351 40.86 2.35 13.11
CA PRO A 351 39.74 1.98 13.98
C PRO A 351 39.20 3.16 14.80
N ALA A 352 40.06 4.10 15.19
CA ALA A 352 39.69 5.28 15.97
C ALA A 352 38.68 6.20 15.30
N VAL A 353 38.49 6.10 13.97
CA VAL A 353 37.48 6.88 13.25
C VAL A 353 36.05 6.55 13.72
N SER A 354 35.84 5.35 14.29
CA SER A 354 34.57 4.90 14.85
C SER A 354 34.12 5.68 16.11
N ASP A 355 35.03 6.42 16.72
CA ASP A 355 34.74 7.22 17.94
C ASP A 355 34.37 8.66 17.59
N TYR A 356 34.63 9.11 16.36
CA TYR A 356 34.27 10.44 15.90
C TYR A 356 32.75 10.59 15.75
N LYS A 357 32.32 11.85 15.79
CA LYS A 357 30.92 12.25 15.62
C LYS A 357 30.73 12.86 14.23
N PHE A 358 29.64 12.49 13.61
CA PHE A 358 29.34 12.93 12.24
C PHE A 358 28.04 13.71 12.21
N ARG A 359 28.05 14.83 11.50
CA ARG A 359 26.87 15.67 11.33
C ARG A 359 26.71 15.98 9.84
N GLN A 360 25.53 15.82 9.31
CA GLN A 360 25.18 16.29 7.97
C GLN A 360 24.49 17.66 8.08
N ASP A 361 24.87 18.58 7.20
CA ASP A 361 24.32 19.93 7.18
C ASP A 361 22.88 19.96 6.69
N PRO A 362 22.08 21.00 7.05
CA PRO A 362 20.73 21.18 6.53
C PRO A 362 20.72 21.37 5.01
N GLY A 363 19.69 20.80 4.37
CA GLY A 363 19.51 20.96 2.93
C GLY A 363 18.61 19.90 2.33
N ALA A 364 18.28 20.04 1.04
CA ALA A 364 17.45 19.06 0.33
C ALA A 364 18.14 17.68 0.18
N PHE A 365 19.48 17.65 0.29
CA PHE A 365 20.31 16.44 0.28
C PHE A 365 20.36 15.73 1.65
N ASN A 366 19.95 16.41 2.73
CA ASN A 366 20.03 15.86 4.08
C ASN A 366 19.18 14.59 4.18
N ALA A 367 19.72 13.55 4.80
CA ALA A 367 19.04 12.28 4.93
C ALA A 367 17.71 12.37 5.72
N LEU A 368 17.53 13.40 6.57
CA LEU A 368 16.27 13.71 7.24
C LEU A 368 15.32 14.57 6.40
N GLY A 369 15.69 14.91 5.16
CA GLY A 369 14.95 15.86 4.35
C GLY A 369 14.85 17.24 5.01
N VAL A 370 13.73 17.92 4.83
CA VAL A 370 13.51 19.29 5.30
C VAL A 370 12.76 19.39 6.64
N VAL A 371 12.24 18.25 7.16
CA VAL A 371 11.50 18.21 8.44
C VAL A 371 11.88 16.98 9.26
N ARG A 372 12.16 17.19 10.53
CA ARG A 372 12.22 16.15 11.56
C ARG A 372 11.17 16.42 12.62
N ILE A 373 10.45 15.38 13.03
CA ILE A 373 9.46 15.42 14.11
C ILE A 373 10.00 14.60 15.27
N ASN A 374 10.34 15.28 16.36
CA ASN A 374 11.04 14.70 17.49
C ASN A 374 10.07 14.09 18.51
N MET A 375 10.36 12.85 18.92
CA MET A 375 9.58 12.06 19.87
C MET A 375 10.52 11.26 20.78
N PRO A 376 11.06 11.86 21.85
CA PRO A 376 12.05 11.21 22.70
C PRO A 376 11.60 9.82 23.17
N ASN A 377 12.45 8.82 22.95
CA ASN A 377 12.23 7.43 23.33
C ASN A 377 13.56 6.67 23.48
N LYS A 378 13.51 5.51 24.12
CA LYS A 378 14.71 4.68 24.39
C LYS A 378 15.41 4.12 23.14
N HIS A 379 14.70 4.07 22.01
CA HIS A 379 15.22 3.54 20.73
C HIS A 379 15.81 4.64 19.83
N THR A 380 15.71 5.90 20.23
CA THR A 380 16.17 7.08 19.47
C THR A 380 15.60 7.18 18.04
N VAL A 381 14.41 6.59 17.80
CA VAL A 381 13.68 6.71 16.54
C VAL A 381 12.83 7.97 16.51
N TYR A 382 12.59 8.51 15.33
CA TYR A 382 11.77 9.69 15.08
C TYR A 382 11.07 9.62 13.71
N LEU A 383 10.14 10.55 13.47
CA LEU A 383 9.52 10.74 12.18
C LEU A 383 10.29 11.83 11.42
N HIS A 384 10.48 11.66 10.11
CA HIS A 384 11.20 12.66 9.32
C HIS A 384 10.84 12.61 7.83
N ASP A 385 11.30 13.61 7.13
CA ASP A 385 11.29 13.69 5.67
C ASP A 385 12.40 12.84 5.03
N THR A 386 12.49 12.83 3.71
CA THR A 386 13.57 12.18 2.96
C THR A 386 13.75 12.85 1.60
N PRO A 387 14.99 12.95 1.06
CA PRO A 387 15.21 13.31 -0.33
C PRO A 387 14.77 12.21 -1.31
N LEU A 388 14.72 10.94 -0.87
CA LEU A 388 14.38 9.77 -1.69
C LEU A 388 12.85 9.58 -1.73
N LYS A 389 12.14 10.45 -2.44
CA LYS A 389 10.67 10.44 -2.51
C LYS A 389 10.11 9.25 -3.27
N GLU A 390 10.86 8.74 -4.24
CA GLU A 390 10.53 7.57 -5.05
C GLU A 390 10.34 6.28 -4.23
N LEU A 391 10.84 6.24 -3.00
CA LEU A 391 10.62 5.12 -2.09
C LEU A 391 9.17 4.97 -1.66
N PHE A 392 8.39 6.05 -1.69
CA PHE A 392 6.96 6.00 -1.36
C PHE A 392 6.12 5.32 -2.43
N ASP A 393 6.61 5.23 -3.67
CA ASP A 393 5.96 4.55 -4.80
C ASP A 393 6.12 3.02 -4.73
N GLN A 394 7.00 2.53 -3.84
CA GLN A 394 7.21 1.11 -3.65
C GLN A 394 6.05 0.48 -2.85
N SER A 395 5.67 -0.75 -3.18
CA SER A 395 4.67 -1.51 -2.41
C SER A 395 5.22 -1.97 -1.05
N ALA A 396 6.46 -2.47 -1.02
CA ALA A 396 7.18 -2.76 0.21
C ALA A 396 8.10 -1.57 0.53
N ARG A 397 7.99 -1.03 1.73
CA ARG A 397 8.70 0.20 2.14
C ARG A 397 9.51 0.01 3.42
N ALA A 398 10.28 -1.08 3.48
CA ALA A 398 11.15 -1.42 4.60
C ALA A 398 12.62 -1.12 4.24
N PHE A 399 13.04 0.17 4.25
CA PHE A 399 14.35 0.61 3.75
C PHE A 399 15.18 1.43 4.74
N SER A 400 14.60 1.88 5.86
CA SER A 400 15.34 2.72 6.82
C SER A 400 16.17 1.89 7.82
N SER A 401 16.93 2.58 8.65
CA SER A 401 17.65 1.98 9.77
C SER A 401 16.85 2.04 11.09
N GLY A 402 15.51 2.09 11.00
CA GLY A 402 14.59 2.07 12.14
C GLY A 402 13.74 3.34 12.30
N CYS A 403 14.21 4.50 11.85
CA CYS A 403 13.41 5.73 11.81
C CYS A 403 12.31 5.64 10.75
N VAL A 404 11.28 6.47 10.88
CA VAL A 404 10.11 6.45 9.99
C VAL A 404 10.11 7.67 9.09
N ARG A 405 10.26 7.47 7.77
CA ARG A 405 10.11 8.53 6.78
C ARG A 405 8.64 8.71 6.44
N VAL A 406 8.19 9.93 6.34
CA VAL A 406 6.77 10.28 6.13
C VAL A 406 6.61 11.01 4.81
N GLU A 407 5.77 10.48 3.92
CA GLU A 407 5.52 11.07 2.60
C GLU A 407 4.90 12.48 2.72
N ARG A 408 3.82 12.59 3.49
CA ARG A 408 3.10 13.85 3.72
C ARG A 408 3.56 14.58 4.99
N VAL A 409 4.88 14.63 5.18
CA VAL A 409 5.47 15.16 6.43
C VAL A 409 5.14 16.63 6.68
N ILE A 410 5.00 17.44 5.62
CA ILE A 410 4.63 18.87 5.73
C ILE A 410 3.19 19.01 6.22
N ASP A 411 2.27 18.17 5.72
CA ASP A 411 0.88 18.18 6.19
C ASP A 411 0.80 17.73 7.64
N LEU A 412 1.58 16.70 8.02
CA LEU A 412 1.69 16.27 9.41
C LEU A 412 2.25 17.37 10.30
N ALA A 413 3.33 18.04 9.88
CA ALA A 413 3.91 19.18 10.62
C ALA A 413 2.90 20.32 10.76
N SER A 414 2.18 20.68 9.68
CA SER A 414 1.14 21.70 9.72
C SER A 414 0.02 21.35 10.70
N TRP A 415 -0.44 20.09 10.69
CA TRP A 415 -1.45 19.65 11.65
C TRP A 415 -0.92 19.68 13.10
N LEU A 416 0.32 19.23 13.33
CA LEU A 416 0.93 19.28 14.66
C LEU A 416 1.03 20.71 15.20
N LEU A 417 1.41 21.67 14.35
CA LEU A 417 1.63 23.07 14.70
C LEU A 417 0.35 23.92 14.68
N GLN A 418 -0.78 23.36 14.30
CA GLN A 418 -2.06 24.08 14.21
C GLN A 418 -2.49 24.77 15.52
N ALA A 419 -2.07 24.21 16.66
CA ALA A 419 -2.35 24.77 17.99
C ALA A 419 -1.27 25.75 18.49
N GLU A 420 -0.22 26.03 17.69
CA GLU A 420 0.88 26.90 18.05
C GLU A 420 0.69 28.28 17.46
N ASP A 421 0.73 29.31 18.28
CA ASP A 421 0.59 30.70 17.84
C ASP A 421 1.71 31.06 16.87
N GLY A 422 1.36 31.72 15.77
CA GLY A 422 2.32 32.20 14.77
C GLY A 422 2.84 31.12 13.82
N TRP A 423 2.22 29.90 13.79
CA TRP A 423 2.61 28.82 12.89
C TRP A 423 1.47 28.38 11.92
N PRO A 424 0.81 29.31 11.22
CA PRO A 424 -0.11 28.97 10.17
C PRO A 424 0.64 28.30 8.98
N ARG A 425 -0.08 27.69 8.07
CA ARG A 425 0.47 27.00 6.88
C ARG A 425 1.43 27.88 6.08
N ASP A 426 1.07 29.16 5.86
CA ASP A 426 1.88 30.13 5.11
C ASP A 426 3.24 30.41 5.77
N LYS A 427 3.30 30.43 7.11
CA LYS A 427 4.56 30.56 7.86
C LYS A 427 5.45 29.35 7.61
N ILE A 428 4.87 28.14 7.66
CA ILE A 428 5.59 26.89 7.37
C ILE A 428 6.17 26.92 5.95
N GLU A 429 5.36 27.30 4.97
CA GLU A 429 5.79 27.40 3.56
C GLU A 429 6.87 28.48 3.38
N SER A 430 6.79 29.57 4.11
CA SER A 430 7.83 30.61 4.12
C SER A 430 9.16 30.11 4.68
N VAL A 431 9.13 29.38 5.81
CA VAL A 431 10.32 28.74 6.41
C VAL A 431 10.95 27.76 5.42
N LEU A 432 10.13 26.95 4.74
CA LEU A 432 10.60 25.98 3.74
C LEU A 432 11.21 26.68 2.52
N ARG A 433 10.57 27.73 1.99
CA ARG A 433 11.07 28.51 0.85
C ARG A 433 12.38 29.22 1.16
N LEU A 434 12.49 29.81 2.36
CA LEU A 434 13.70 30.52 2.80
C LEU A 434 14.77 29.60 3.37
N LYS A 435 14.49 28.27 3.45
CA LYS A 435 15.41 27.23 3.96
C LYS A 435 15.93 27.54 5.38
N LEU A 436 15.06 28.06 6.24
CA LEU A 436 15.42 28.43 7.60
C LEU A 436 15.48 27.20 8.51
N SER A 437 16.59 27.07 9.23
CA SER A 437 16.72 26.06 10.28
C SER A 437 16.03 26.56 11.55
N GLU A 438 14.82 26.06 11.79
CA GLU A 438 13.99 26.46 12.93
C GLU A 438 13.50 25.24 13.72
N THR A 439 13.38 25.40 15.04
CA THR A 439 12.82 24.39 15.93
C THR A 439 11.62 24.95 16.65
N VAL A 440 10.48 24.30 16.49
CA VAL A 440 9.20 24.68 17.12
C VAL A 440 8.82 23.63 18.15
N LYS A 441 8.81 24.02 19.42
CA LYS A 441 8.33 23.17 20.51
C LYS A 441 6.81 23.23 20.58
N LEU A 442 6.17 22.09 20.76
CA LEU A 442 4.72 22.00 20.93
C LEU A 442 4.35 22.41 22.38
N LYS A 443 3.37 23.29 22.54
CA LYS A 443 2.77 23.62 23.84
C LYS A 443 2.17 22.40 24.53
N LYS A 444 1.54 21.53 23.74
CA LYS A 444 0.97 20.26 24.18
C LYS A 444 1.54 19.11 23.35
N ALA A 445 2.33 18.28 23.99
CA ALA A 445 2.91 17.11 23.34
C ALA A 445 1.83 16.14 22.81
N VAL A 446 1.98 15.68 21.57
CA VAL A 446 1.02 14.78 20.89
C VAL A 446 1.47 13.33 21.05
N PRO A 447 0.64 12.41 21.56
CA PRO A 447 0.96 10.99 21.62
C PRO A 447 1.26 10.43 20.22
N VAL A 448 2.24 9.54 20.16
CA VAL A 448 2.58 8.80 18.93
C VAL A 448 2.86 7.35 19.28
N HIS A 449 2.29 6.44 18.48
CA HIS A 449 2.41 5.01 18.70
C HIS A 449 2.82 4.32 17.39
N PHE A 450 3.88 3.52 17.45
CA PHE A 450 4.23 2.59 16.38
C PHE A 450 3.67 1.23 16.76
N ILE A 451 2.79 0.71 15.93
CA ILE A 451 2.00 -0.51 16.16
C ILE A 451 2.27 -1.54 15.07
N TYR A 452 1.92 -2.79 15.36
CA TYR A 452 2.16 -3.91 14.45
C TYR A 452 0.86 -4.67 14.19
N VAL A 453 0.13 -4.28 13.15
CA VAL A 453 -1.15 -4.87 12.74
C VAL A 453 -1.02 -5.33 11.28
N THR A 454 -1.07 -6.64 11.06
CA THR A 454 -0.88 -7.28 9.76
C THR A 454 -2.18 -7.65 9.05
N ALA A 455 -3.33 -7.62 9.77
CA ALA A 455 -4.64 -7.84 9.18
C ALA A 455 -5.72 -6.98 9.84
N TRP A 456 -6.65 -6.47 9.03
CA TRP A 456 -7.86 -5.75 9.48
C TRP A 456 -8.96 -5.86 8.43
N ALA A 457 -10.13 -5.33 8.72
CA ALA A 457 -11.21 -5.22 7.73
C ALA A 457 -11.71 -3.79 7.61
N SER A 458 -12.09 -3.38 6.39
CA SER A 458 -12.69 -2.09 6.10
C SER A 458 -14.21 -2.12 6.28
N GLY A 459 -14.85 -0.94 6.28
CA GLY A 459 -16.30 -0.81 6.36
C GLY A 459 -17.07 -1.51 5.24
N THR A 460 -16.42 -1.74 4.09
CA THR A 460 -16.97 -2.55 2.98
C THR A 460 -16.98 -4.04 3.29
N GLY A 461 -16.39 -4.45 4.41
CA GLY A 461 -16.22 -5.85 4.80
C GLY A 461 -15.01 -6.53 4.17
N ALA A 462 -14.25 -5.86 3.32
CA ALA A 462 -13.04 -6.44 2.73
C ALA A 462 -11.95 -6.63 3.80
N ALA A 463 -11.37 -7.83 3.84
CA ALA A 463 -10.23 -8.13 4.70
C ALA A 463 -8.92 -7.68 4.03
N HIS A 464 -8.12 -6.93 4.76
CA HIS A 464 -6.81 -6.44 4.34
C HIS A 464 -5.73 -7.27 5.04
N PHE A 465 -4.69 -7.60 4.29
CA PHE A 465 -3.55 -8.34 4.81
C PHE A 465 -2.24 -7.64 4.46
N ARG A 466 -1.25 -7.82 5.30
CA ARG A 466 0.13 -7.37 5.08
C ARG A 466 1.08 -8.50 5.37
N GLN A 467 2.23 -8.48 4.73
CA GLN A 467 3.32 -9.37 5.09
C GLN A 467 3.78 -9.11 6.52
N ASP A 468 4.12 -10.15 7.21
CA ASP A 468 4.77 -10.09 8.52
C ASP A 468 6.26 -9.83 8.33
N ILE A 469 6.61 -8.56 8.09
CA ILE A 469 7.96 -8.15 7.70
C ILE A 469 9.03 -8.39 8.77
N TYR A 470 8.62 -8.61 10.03
CA TYR A 470 9.52 -8.85 11.17
C TYR A 470 9.26 -10.18 11.89
N GLY A 471 8.42 -11.06 11.31
CA GLY A 471 8.17 -12.41 11.85
C GLY A 471 7.38 -12.43 13.16
N ARG A 472 6.52 -11.45 13.43
CA ARG A 472 5.83 -11.31 14.73
C ARG A 472 4.46 -11.99 14.78
N ASP A 473 3.98 -12.52 13.67
CA ASP A 473 2.74 -13.29 13.61
C ASP A 473 2.98 -14.77 13.94
N GLY A 474 4.20 -15.27 13.71
CA GLY A 474 4.54 -16.69 13.89
C GLY A 474 3.84 -17.61 12.89
N LEU A 475 3.44 -17.09 11.72
CA LEU A 475 2.75 -17.81 10.65
C LEU A 475 3.69 -17.96 9.45
N GLU A 476 3.97 -19.21 9.02
CA GLU A 476 4.98 -19.49 7.99
C GLU A 476 4.63 -18.89 6.61
N GLY A 477 3.37 -19.01 6.16
CA GLY A 477 2.93 -18.53 4.84
C GLY A 477 2.79 -17.02 4.75
N VAL A 478 2.91 -16.30 5.88
CA VAL A 478 2.73 -14.83 5.95
C VAL A 478 4.06 -14.10 6.10
N ALA A 479 5.15 -14.83 6.34
CA ALA A 479 6.49 -14.26 6.56
C ALA A 479 7.02 -13.52 5.32
N GLY A 480 7.72 -12.40 5.57
CA GLY A 480 8.16 -11.44 4.55
C GLY A 480 9.42 -11.80 3.77
N ASN A 481 9.59 -13.04 3.34
CA ASN A 481 10.82 -13.52 2.69
C ASN A 481 11.09 -12.91 1.29
N ASP A 482 10.17 -12.12 0.73
CA ASP A 482 10.24 -11.59 -0.64
C ASP A 482 10.39 -10.06 -0.73
N LEU A 483 10.85 -9.40 0.35
CA LEU A 483 11.05 -7.94 0.35
C LEU A 483 12.22 -7.50 -0.55
N ASP A 484 13.17 -8.39 -0.82
CA ASP A 484 14.46 -8.03 -1.44
C ASP A 484 14.45 -7.98 -2.98
N ASP A 485 13.51 -8.65 -3.66
CA ASP A 485 13.53 -8.80 -5.12
C ASP A 485 13.36 -7.47 -5.92
N ASP A 486 12.78 -6.42 -5.28
CA ASP A 486 12.58 -5.10 -5.89
C ASP A 486 13.19 -3.96 -5.04
N ALA A 487 14.03 -4.28 -4.06
CA ALA A 487 14.64 -3.27 -3.22
C ALA A 487 15.55 -2.36 -4.07
N PRO A 488 15.31 -1.05 -4.11
CA PRO A 488 16.21 -0.15 -4.80
C PRO A 488 17.58 -0.18 -4.11
N GLN A 489 18.65 -0.23 -4.90
CA GLN A 489 20.00 -0.08 -4.37
C GLN A 489 20.16 1.36 -3.86
N LEU A 490 20.06 1.54 -2.54
CA LEU A 490 20.25 2.84 -1.93
C LEU A 490 21.74 3.19 -1.94
N SER A 491 22.11 4.21 -2.71
CA SER A 491 23.49 4.72 -2.79
C SER A 491 23.84 5.65 -1.63
N SER A 492 22.87 6.03 -0.80
CA SER A 492 23.04 6.99 0.30
C SER A 492 22.90 6.32 1.66
N VAL A 493 23.71 6.80 2.62
CA VAL A 493 23.56 6.45 4.05
C VAL A 493 22.27 7.06 4.59
N THR A 494 21.44 6.25 5.26
CA THR A 494 20.09 6.66 5.66
C THR A 494 19.79 6.32 7.12
N PRO A 495 19.06 7.19 7.83
CA PRO A 495 18.61 6.95 9.19
C PRO A 495 17.60 5.82 9.33
#